data_528b2df8245a842fd9e00fee553b1b43
#
_entry.id   528b2df8245a842fd9e00fee553b1b43
#
_cell.length_a   1.000
_cell.length_b   1.000
_cell.length_c   1.000
_cell.angle_alpha   90.00
_cell.angle_beta   90.00
_cell.angle_gamma   90.00
#
_symmetry.space_group_name_H-M   'P 1'
#
loop_
_entity.id
_entity.type
_entity.pdbx_description
1 polymer ?
#
loop_
_entity_poly.entity_id
_entity_poly.type
_entity_poly.pdbx_seq_one_letter_code
_entity_poly.pdbx_strand_id
1 'polypeptide(L)'
;MSSQQLQFYEQKIISDKEFPIEVFMNQVQDKCQYFHTHWHEHIELHYVVHGETDILLNQTRYTFRQGDLAVINSNVLHAGFCNGTPVEVLVVIFELDELSAQVAEKNILFQPMICADTKIQELMSLIYQEQNERSLGWKLACKGALLQLIAYLVRRYAEQMLTDKESLKRRKNLERLNTVVHYIEENYTDSISNAQLAELIHVSEDRFNHLFRESMGMAPLQYICLLYTSPSP
;
A
#
# COMPACT_ATOMS: atom_id res chain seq x y z
N MET A 1 27.07 -5.92 -5.59
CA MET A 1 25.95 -5.45 -4.75
C MET A 1 24.83 -5.15 -5.72
N SER A 2 23.75 -5.92 -5.69
CA SER A 2 22.63 -5.76 -6.64
C SER A 2 21.93 -4.43 -6.37
N SER A 3 21.89 -3.55 -7.37
CA SER A 3 20.97 -2.42 -7.38
C SER A 3 19.56 -2.97 -7.16
N GLN A 4 18.96 -2.70 -6.01
CA GLN A 4 17.52 -2.91 -5.85
C GLN A 4 16.84 -1.96 -6.83
N GLN A 5 16.37 -2.51 -7.95
CA GLN A 5 15.49 -1.82 -8.87
C GLN A 5 14.25 -1.41 -8.08
N LEU A 6 13.96 -0.12 -8.03
CA LEU A 6 12.74 0.42 -7.45
C LEU A 6 11.55 0.05 -8.34
N GLN A 7 11.05 -1.17 -8.23
CA GLN A 7 9.79 -1.53 -8.83
C GLN A 7 8.66 -1.02 -7.94
N PHE A 8 7.84 -0.11 -8.46
CA PHE A 8 6.65 0.33 -7.72
C PHE A 8 5.56 -0.73 -7.64
N TYR A 9 5.55 -1.68 -8.54
CA TYR A 9 4.66 -2.83 -8.45
C TYR A 9 5.33 -3.95 -7.65
N GLU A 10 4.76 -4.27 -6.50
CA GLU A 10 5.15 -5.43 -5.71
C GLU A 10 4.29 -6.63 -6.10
N GLN A 11 4.91 -7.63 -6.75
CA GLN A 11 4.24 -8.90 -6.97
C GLN A 11 4.17 -9.68 -5.65
N LYS A 12 3.08 -9.48 -4.92
CA LYS A 12 2.82 -10.18 -3.67
C LYS A 12 2.19 -11.54 -3.96
N ILE A 13 2.77 -12.62 -3.45
CA ILE A 13 2.24 -13.98 -3.61
C ILE A 13 2.03 -14.57 -2.22
N ILE A 14 0.77 -14.74 -1.81
CA ILE A 14 0.42 -15.44 -0.58
C ILE A 14 0.15 -16.90 -0.96
N SER A 15 1.13 -17.77 -0.71
CA SER A 15 1.11 -19.16 -1.22
C SER A 15 0.23 -20.11 -0.41
N ASP A 16 -0.13 -19.77 0.83
CA ASP A 16 -0.94 -20.61 1.71
C ASP A 16 -2.43 -20.41 1.40
N LYS A 17 -3.00 -21.32 0.60
CA LYS A 17 -4.43 -21.27 0.22
C LYS A 17 -5.40 -21.50 1.38
N GLU A 18 -4.97 -22.17 2.43
CA GLU A 18 -5.82 -22.37 3.62
C GLU A 18 -5.81 -21.10 4.50
N PHE A 19 -4.71 -20.35 4.44
CA PHE A 19 -4.54 -19.11 5.15
C PHE A 19 -4.02 -18.01 4.20
N PRO A 20 -4.89 -17.46 3.31
CA PRO A 20 -4.50 -16.47 2.32
C PRO A 20 -4.33 -15.08 2.96
N ILE A 21 -3.54 -15.04 4.03
CA ILE A 21 -3.30 -13.87 4.87
C ILE A 21 -1.83 -13.86 5.24
N GLU A 22 -1.16 -12.74 5.03
CA GLU A 22 0.17 -12.50 5.57
C GLU A 22 0.05 -11.60 6.80
N VAL A 23 0.68 -11.98 7.90
CA VAL A 23 0.68 -11.22 9.16
C VAL A 23 2.10 -11.11 9.69
N PHE A 24 2.56 -9.90 9.92
CA PHE A 24 3.90 -9.66 10.49
C PHE A 24 3.96 -8.34 11.27
N MET A 25 5.05 -8.17 12.04
CA MET A 25 5.33 -6.96 12.79
C MET A 25 6.46 -6.17 12.14
N ASN A 26 6.24 -4.89 11.93
CA ASN A 26 7.30 -3.93 11.68
C ASN A 26 7.69 -3.27 12.99
N GLN A 27 8.97 -3.39 13.37
CA GLN A 27 9.56 -2.71 14.50
C GLN A 27 10.67 -1.80 13.99
N VAL A 28 10.47 -0.50 14.15
CA VAL A 28 11.38 0.53 13.61
C VAL A 28 11.77 1.48 14.73
N GLN A 29 13.06 1.76 14.85
CA GLN A 29 13.59 2.65 15.89
C GLN A 29 14.21 3.92 15.32
N ASP A 30 14.78 3.82 14.13
CA ASP A 30 15.50 4.91 13.50
C ASP A 30 14.62 5.73 12.57
N LYS A 31 15.00 6.99 12.36
CA LYS A 31 14.37 7.85 11.36
C LYS A 31 14.68 7.34 9.96
N CYS A 32 13.70 6.73 9.31
CA CYS A 32 13.85 6.16 7.97
C CYS A 32 12.53 6.04 7.23
N GLN A 33 12.61 5.79 5.95
CA GLN A 33 11.54 5.19 5.18
C GLN A 33 11.65 3.67 5.37
N TYR A 34 10.74 3.06 6.14
CA TYR A 34 10.87 1.65 6.54
C TYR A 34 10.19 0.68 5.57
N PHE A 35 9.32 1.17 4.67
CA PHE A 35 8.99 0.48 3.44
C PHE A 35 8.94 1.48 2.28
N HIS A 36 9.50 1.04 1.15
CA HIS A 36 9.62 1.87 -0.04
C HIS A 36 8.27 2.12 -0.70
N THR A 37 8.20 3.15 -1.53
CA THR A 37 7.00 3.45 -2.32
C THR A 37 6.70 2.30 -3.26
N HIS A 38 5.52 1.67 -3.10
CA HIS A 38 5.06 0.58 -3.96
C HIS A 38 3.54 0.52 -4.01
N TRP A 39 3.01 -0.37 -4.84
CA TRP A 39 1.60 -0.70 -4.92
C TRP A 39 1.39 -2.18 -5.28
N HIS A 40 0.26 -2.74 -4.89
CA HIS A 40 -0.19 -4.10 -5.19
C HIS A 40 -1.72 -4.18 -5.20
N GLU A 41 -2.29 -5.31 -5.61
CA GLU A 41 -3.73 -5.52 -5.66
C GLU A 41 -4.35 -5.92 -4.31
N HIS A 42 -3.53 -6.32 -3.35
CA HIS A 42 -3.98 -6.71 -2.00
C HIS A 42 -4.49 -5.51 -1.21
N ILE A 43 -5.38 -5.78 -0.24
CA ILE A 43 -5.67 -4.83 0.85
C ILE A 43 -4.62 -5.05 1.93
N GLU A 44 -4.09 -3.96 2.47
CA GLU A 44 -3.12 -3.99 3.55
C GLU A 44 -3.62 -3.14 4.73
N LEU A 45 -3.56 -3.71 5.92
CA LEU A 45 -3.95 -3.07 7.17
C LEU A 45 -2.71 -2.84 8.02
N HIS A 46 -2.46 -1.60 8.41
CA HIS A 46 -1.40 -1.23 9.35
C HIS A 46 -2.02 -0.77 10.67
N TYR A 47 -1.94 -1.58 11.68
CA TYR A 47 -2.39 -1.22 13.04
C TYR A 47 -1.21 -0.82 13.89
N VAL A 48 -1.23 0.42 14.41
CA VAL A 48 -0.15 0.92 15.26
C VAL A 48 -0.32 0.37 16.68
N VAL A 49 0.53 -0.61 17.02
CA VAL A 49 0.54 -1.24 18.34
C VAL A 49 1.20 -0.32 19.37
N HIS A 50 2.29 0.37 18.96
CA HIS A 50 3.00 1.32 19.81
C HIS A 50 3.61 2.44 18.97
N GLY A 51 3.66 3.66 19.54
CA GLY A 51 4.34 4.81 18.91
C GLY A 51 3.49 5.55 17.87
N GLU A 52 4.18 6.15 16.90
CA GLU A 52 3.60 6.98 15.84
C GLU A 52 4.36 6.75 14.52
N THR A 53 3.62 6.68 13.42
CA THR A 53 4.18 6.53 12.07
C THR A 53 3.46 7.39 11.06
N ASP A 54 4.18 7.83 10.03
CA ASP A 54 3.58 8.47 8.87
C ASP A 54 3.46 7.46 7.71
N ILE A 55 2.29 7.41 7.09
CA ILE A 55 2.06 6.64 5.86
C ILE A 55 1.61 7.61 4.77
N LEU A 56 2.33 7.57 3.65
CA LEU A 56 1.96 8.27 2.43
C LEU A 56 1.04 7.35 1.61
N LEU A 57 -0.17 7.80 1.33
CA LEU A 57 -1.14 7.11 0.47
C LEU A 57 -1.40 7.99 -0.76
N ASN A 58 -0.92 7.57 -1.92
CA ASN A 58 -0.78 8.42 -3.10
C ASN A 58 0.00 9.71 -2.77
N GLN A 59 -0.67 10.86 -2.69
CA GLN A 59 -0.06 12.15 -2.37
C GLN A 59 -0.38 12.65 -0.96
N THR A 60 -1.20 11.94 -0.22
CA THR A 60 -1.65 12.37 1.11
C THR A 60 -0.85 11.65 2.18
N ARG A 61 -0.18 12.42 3.03
CA ARG A 61 0.51 11.90 4.21
C ARG A 61 -0.45 11.91 5.40
N TYR A 62 -0.57 10.76 6.04
CA TYR A 62 -1.35 10.55 7.26
C TYR A 62 -0.42 10.18 8.40
N THR A 63 -0.65 10.75 9.58
CA THR A 63 0.06 10.38 10.81
C THR A 63 -0.83 9.50 11.66
N PHE A 64 -0.40 8.26 11.88
CA PHE A 64 -1.10 7.26 12.68
C PHE A 64 -0.43 7.10 14.03
N ARG A 65 -1.23 7.02 15.09
CA ARG A 65 -0.80 6.84 16.48
C ARG A 65 -1.25 5.50 17.02
N GLN A 66 -0.73 5.15 18.18
CA GLN A 66 -1.13 3.93 18.88
C GLN A 66 -2.66 3.78 18.93
N GLY A 67 -3.16 2.63 18.46
CA GLY A 67 -4.56 2.31 18.39
C GLY A 67 -5.27 2.72 17.09
N ASP A 68 -4.58 3.43 16.19
CA ASP A 68 -5.10 3.79 14.88
C ASP A 68 -4.87 2.66 13.85
N LEU A 69 -5.76 2.59 12.86
CA LEU A 69 -5.66 1.68 11.74
C LEU A 69 -5.52 2.48 10.44
N ALA A 70 -4.45 2.20 9.69
CA ALA A 70 -4.37 2.56 8.28
C ALA A 70 -4.95 1.44 7.42
N VAL A 71 -5.84 1.79 6.49
CA VAL A 71 -6.35 0.88 5.48
C VAL A 71 -5.79 1.29 4.13
N ILE A 72 -4.88 0.48 3.62
CA ILE A 72 -4.30 0.64 2.29
C ILE A 72 -5.16 -0.17 1.33
N ASN A 73 -5.98 0.53 0.55
CA ASN A 73 -6.86 -0.10 -0.42
C ASN A 73 -6.04 -0.67 -1.59
N SER A 74 -6.59 -1.69 -2.27
CA SER A 74 -6.03 -2.23 -3.51
C SER A 74 -5.67 -1.12 -4.49
N ASN A 75 -4.53 -1.26 -5.16
CA ASN A 75 -4.08 -0.30 -6.16
C ASN A 75 -3.92 1.14 -5.61
N VAL A 76 -3.31 1.29 -4.43
CA VAL A 76 -2.90 2.56 -3.85
C VAL A 76 -1.38 2.57 -3.74
N LEU A 77 -0.74 3.61 -4.29
CA LEU A 77 0.69 3.85 -4.11
C LEU A 77 0.94 4.27 -2.66
N HIS A 78 1.82 3.57 -1.95
CA HIS A 78 2.02 3.81 -0.52
C HIS A 78 3.48 3.65 -0.08
N ALA A 79 3.83 4.36 1.00
CA ALA A 79 5.15 4.34 1.63
C ALA A 79 5.04 4.64 3.12
N GLY A 80 5.93 4.06 3.95
CA GLY A 80 5.93 4.28 5.40
C GLY A 80 7.19 4.95 5.92
N PHE A 81 7.02 5.85 6.87
CA PHE A 81 8.11 6.66 7.43
C PHE A 81 8.08 6.64 8.96
N CYS A 82 9.24 6.39 9.55
CA CYS A 82 9.48 6.58 10.97
C CYS A 82 10.20 7.91 11.19
N ASN A 83 9.76 8.69 12.16
CA ASN A 83 10.34 9.99 12.51
C ASN A 83 11.57 9.89 13.45
N GLY A 84 11.93 8.68 13.87
CA GLY A 84 13.01 8.40 14.84
C GLY A 84 12.47 8.11 16.27
N THR A 85 11.16 8.10 16.46
CA THR A 85 10.54 7.56 17.68
C THR A 85 10.21 6.08 17.43
N PRO A 86 10.53 5.17 18.37
CA PRO A 86 10.22 3.75 18.21
C PRO A 86 8.76 3.52 17.88
N VAL A 87 8.49 2.71 16.86
CA VAL A 87 7.15 2.35 16.42
C VAL A 87 7.04 0.85 16.17
N GLU A 88 5.91 0.29 16.57
CA GLU A 88 5.52 -1.09 16.29
C GLU A 88 4.19 -1.10 15.54
N VAL A 89 4.20 -1.71 14.36
CA VAL A 89 3.04 -1.78 13.46
C VAL A 89 2.75 -3.24 13.13
N LEU A 90 1.56 -3.70 13.48
CA LEU A 90 1.04 -4.98 13.02
C LEU A 90 0.49 -4.80 11.60
N VAL A 91 1.05 -5.55 10.66
CA VAL A 91 0.67 -5.53 9.26
C VAL A 91 -0.11 -6.80 8.92
N VAL A 92 -1.26 -6.63 8.25
CA VAL A 92 -2.09 -7.73 7.76
C VAL A 92 -2.37 -7.49 6.28
N ILE A 93 -1.94 -8.40 5.41
CA ILE A 93 -2.10 -8.32 3.95
C ILE A 93 -2.96 -9.49 3.48
N PHE A 94 -3.94 -9.22 2.62
CA PHE A 94 -4.83 -10.25 2.09
C PHE A 94 -5.45 -9.86 0.74
N GLU A 95 -5.83 -10.86 -0.04
CA GLU A 95 -6.71 -10.70 -1.19
C GLU A 95 -8.18 -10.83 -0.76
N LEU A 96 -8.99 -9.84 -1.08
CA LEU A 96 -10.38 -9.80 -0.62
C LEU A 96 -11.25 -10.87 -1.27
N ASP A 97 -11.00 -11.22 -2.53
CA ASP A 97 -11.70 -12.26 -3.28
C ASP A 97 -11.43 -13.68 -2.75
N GLU A 98 -10.22 -13.95 -2.25
CA GLU A 98 -9.88 -15.21 -1.57
C GLU A 98 -10.61 -15.36 -0.22
N LEU A 99 -11.03 -14.26 0.40
CA LEU A 99 -11.79 -14.26 1.65
C LEU A 99 -13.29 -14.13 1.45
N SER A 100 -13.73 -13.32 0.49
CA SER A 100 -15.14 -13.07 0.19
C SER A 100 -15.32 -12.49 -1.20
N ALA A 101 -15.53 -13.34 -2.21
CA ALA A 101 -15.81 -12.91 -3.59
C ALA A 101 -16.99 -11.93 -3.65
N GLN A 102 -18.06 -12.16 -2.86
CA GLN A 102 -19.23 -11.28 -2.82
C GLN A 102 -18.88 -9.83 -2.40
N VAL A 103 -17.95 -9.66 -1.48
CA VAL A 103 -17.50 -8.32 -1.03
C VAL A 103 -16.52 -7.73 -2.03
N ALA A 104 -15.63 -8.55 -2.59
CA ALA A 104 -14.64 -8.13 -3.58
C ALA A 104 -15.29 -7.57 -4.85
N GLU A 105 -16.36 -8.20 -5.36
CA GLU A 105 -17.14 -7.74 -6.51
C GLU A 105 -17.72 -6.32 -6.35
N LYS A 106 -17.81 -5.81 -5.12
CA LYS A 106 -18.32 -4.46 -4.87
C LYS A 106 -17.27 -3.36 -5.08
N ASN A 107 -16.01 -3.72 -5.32
CA ASN A 107 -14.91 -2.76 -5.51
C ASN A 107 -14.91 -1.64 -4.45
N ILE A 108 -15.01 -2.03 -3.17
CA ILE A 108 -15.16 -1.10 -2.04
C ILE A 108 -13.81 -0.42 -1.78
N LEU A 109 -13.85 0.90 -1.64
CA LEU A 109 -12.78 1.68 -1.05
C LEU A 109 -13.14 2.00 0.40
N PHE A 110 -12.24 1.69 1.30
CA PHE A 110 -12.36 2.01 2.72
C PHE A 110 -11.71 3.36 3.03
N GLN A 111 -12.19 4.00 4.08
CA GLN A 111 -11.52 5.16 4.65
C GLN A 111 -10.07 4.81 4.98
N PRO A 112 -9.09 5.61 4.52
CA PRO A 112 -7.68 5.28 4.68
C PRO A 112 -7.18 5.39 6.13
N MET A 113 -7.85 6.20 6.96
CA MET A 113 -7.47 6.46 8.34
C MET A 113 -8.65 6.25 9.29
N ILE A 114 -8.50 5.34 10.25
CA ILE A 114 -9.49 5.07 11.29
C ILE A 114 -8.82 5.23 12.64
N CYS A 115 -9.30 6.20 13.43
CA CYS A 115 -8.71 6.53 14.71
C CYS A 115 -9.45 5.89 15.87
N ALA A 116 -8.71 5.28 16.79
CA ALA A 116 -9.12 4.85 18.14
C ALA A 116 -10.47 4.08 18.19
N ASP A 117 -10.77 3.23 17.18
CA ASP A 117 -11.97 2.39 17.18
C ASP A 117 -11.75 1.14 18.04
N THR A 118 -12.51 1.03 19.13
CA THR A 118 -12.36 -0.05 20.11
C THR A 118 -12.60 -1.44 19.52
N LYS A 119 -13.54 -1.57 18.56
CA LYS A 119 -13.82 -2.87 17.92
C LYS A 119 -12.66 -3.31 17.02
N ILE A 120 -12.06 -2.38 16.31
CA ILE A 120 -10.86 -2.63 15.51
C ILE A 120 -9.69 -3.03 16.41
N GLN A 121 -9.49 -2.29 17.52
CA GLN A 121 -8.44 -2.61 18.50
C GLN A 121 -8.58 -4.01 19.08
N GLU A 122 -9.79 -4.43 19.45
CA GLU A 122 -10.08 -5.78 19.93
C GLU A 122 -9.69 -6.85 18.90
N LEU A 123 -10.13 -6.68 17.64
CA LEU A 123 -9.89 -7.65 16.58
C LEU A 123 -8.41 -7.71 16.14
N MET A 124 -7.75 -6.55 16.03
CA MET A 124 -6.33 -6.49 15.71
C MET A 124 -5.46 -7.03 16.84
N SER A 125 -5.82 -6.79 18.11
CA SER A 125 -5.13 -7.36 19.27
C SER A 125 -5.27 -8.90 19.30
N LEU A 126 -6.43 -9.43 18.94
CA LEU A 126 -6.61 -10.88 18.82
C LEU A 126 -5.72 -11.48 17.73
N ILE A 127 -5.67 -10.86 16.54
CA ILE A 127 -4.77 -11.30 15.45
C ILE A 127 -3.31 -11.27 15.91
N TYR A 128 -2.90 -10.20 16.60
CA TYR A 128 -1.55 -10.06 17.14
C TYR A 128 -1.20 -11.16 18.15
N GLN A 129 -2.10 -11.43 19.09
CA GLN A 129 -1.91 -12.48 20.09
C GLN A 129 -1.79 -13.85 19.45
N GLU A 130 -2.73 -14.22 18.59
CA GLU A 130 -2.74 -15.51 17.90
C GLU A 130 -1.49 -15.73 17.02
N GLN A 131 -1.03 -14.68 16.34
CA GLN A 131 0.19 -14.71 15.54
C GLN A 131 1.44 -14.94 16.39
N ASN A 132 1.48 -14.40 17.60
CA ASN A 132 2.63 -14.55 18.52
C ASN A 132 2.63 -15.92 19.21
N GLU A 133 1.50 -16.37 19.71
CA GLU A 133 1.38 -17.62 20.47
C GLU A 133 1.41 -18.87 19.57
N ARG A 134 0.84 -18.78 18.38
CA ARG A 134 0.72 -19.86 17.38
C ARG A 134 0.22 -21.20 17.94
N SER A 135 -0.71 -21.14 18.88
CA SER A 135 -1.37 -22.30 19.46
C SER A 135 -2.16 -23.07 18.39
N LEU A 136 -2.56 -24.31 18.70
CA LEU A 136 -3.39 -25.09 17.77
C LEU A 136 -4.66 -24.32 17.39
N GLY A 137 -4.88 -24.09 16.09
CA GLY A 137 -6.02 -23.35 15.57
C GLY A 137 -5.79 -21.84 15.38
N TRP A 138 -4.60 -21.32 15.66
CA TRP A 138 -4.28 -19.88 15.52
C TRP A 138 -4.63 -19.29 14.14
N LYS A 139 -4.41 -20.03 13.05
CA LYS A 139 -4.79 -19.59 11.70
C LYS A 139 -6.31 -19.41 11.55
N LEU A 140 -7.09 -20.31 12.14
CA LEU A 140 -8.56 -20.21 12.15
C LEU A 140 -9.02 -19.01 12.98
N ALA A 141 -8.41 -18.77 14.14
CA ALA A 141 -8.72 -17.62 14.98
C ALA A 141 -8.38 -16.30 14.27
N CYS A 142 -7.17 -16.18 13.68
CA CYS A 142 -6.77 -15.01 12.87
C CYS A 142 -7.75 -14.78 11.71
N LYS A 143 -8.08 -15.83 10.93
CA LYS A 143 -9.01 -15.72 9.80
C LYS A 143 -10.40 -15.30 10.26
N GLY A 144 -10.88 -15.85 11.37
CA GLY A 144 -12.17 -15.47 11.96
C GLY A 144 -12.22 -14.01 12.42
N ALA A 145 -11.14 -13.53 13.08
CA ALA A 145 -11.01 -12.14 13.49
C ALA A 145 -10.95 -11.19 12.27
N LEU A 146 -10.18 -11.55 11.23
CA LEU A 146 -10.07 -10.75 10.01
C LEU A 146 -11.42 -10.68 9.27
N LEU A 147 -12.17 -11.79 9.15
CA LEU A 147 -13.50 -11.78 8.52
C LEU A 147 -14.48 -10.88 9.28
N GLN A 148 -14.45 -10.89 10.61
CA GLN A 148 -15.24 -9.96 11.43
C GLN A 148 -14.81 -8.52 11.21
N LEU A 149 -13.50 -8.26 11.13
CA LEU A 149 -12.96 -6.93 10.85
C LEU A 149 -13.40 -6.42 9.48
N ILE A 150 -13.28 -7.24 8.42
CA ILE A 150 -13.73 -6.88 7.07
C ILE A 150 -15.23 -6.55 7.07
N ALA A 151 -16.06 -7.39 7.70
CA ALA A 151 -17.50 -7.14 7.79
C ALA A 151 -17.81 -5.84 8.55
N TYR A 152 -17.02 -5.49 9.55
CA TYR A 152 -17.14 -4.25 10.28
C TYR A 152 -16.72 -3.05 9.44
N LEU A 153 -15.56 -3.13 8.74
CA LEU A 153 -15.08 -2.10 7.83
C LEU A 153 -16.09 -1.81 6.72
N VAL A 154 -16.66 -2.85 6.10
CA VAL A 154 -17.69 -2.71 5.05
C VAL A 154 -18.92 -1.94 5.54
N ARG A 155 -19.33 -2.16 6.79
CA ARG A 155 -20.54 -1.53 7.35
C ARG A 155 -20.33 -0.12 7.87
N ARG A 156 -19.11 0.21 8.31
CA ARG A 156 -18.85 1.46 9.04
C ARG A 156 -17.90 2.41 8.31
N TYR A 157 -16.99 1.88 7.49
CA TYR A 157 -15.86 2.59 6.91
C TYR A 157 -15.74 2.43 5.39
N ALA A 158 -16.76 1.89 4.73
CA ALA A 158 -16.86 1.94 3.28
C ALA A 158 -17.10 3.40 2.86
N GLU A 159 -16.15 3.99 2.13
CA GLU A 159 -16.21 5.37 1.67
C GLU A 159 -16.85 5.45 0.28
N GLN A 160 -16.48 4.54 -0.61
CA GLN A 160 -16.94 4.51 -1.99
C GLN A 160 -17.02 3.08 -2.52
N MET A 161 -17.97 2.84 -3.42
CA MET A 161 -18.01 1.65 -4.26
C MET A 161 -17.69 2.07 -5.69
N LEU A 162 -16.61 1.53 -6.24
CA LEU A 162 -16.21 1.80 -7.61
C LEU A 162 -16.99 0.93 -8.59
N THR A 163 -17.28 1.46 -9.76
CA THR A 163 -17.67 0.63 -10.89
C THR A 163 -16.46 -0.18 -11.39
N ASP A 164 -16.70 -1.30 -12.06
CA ASP A 164 -15.63 -2.11 -12.66
C ASP A 164 -14.75 -1.31 -13.59
N LYS A 165 -15.35 -0.35 -14.32
CA LYS A 165 -14.62 0.56 -15.21
C LYS A 165 -13.67 1.49 -14.46
N GLU A 166 -14.07 2.01 -13.30
CA GLU A 166 -13.23 2.87 -12.46
C GLU A 166 -12.11 2.08 -11.82
N SER A 167 -12.40 0.88 -11.28
CA SER A 167 -11.42 -0.03 -10.71
C SER A 167 -10.36 -0.40 -11.75
N LEU A 168 -10.78 -0.84 -12.94
CA LEU A 168 -9.87 -1.16 -14.05
C LEU A 168 -9.04 0.04 -14.50
N LYS A 169 -9.64 1.25 -14.54
CA LYS A 169 -8.91 2.48 -14.91
C LYS A 169 -7.81 2.80 -13.91
N ARG A 170 -8.06 2.64 -12.59
CA ARG A 170 -7.05 2.85 -11.54
C ARG A 170 -5.87 1.92 -11.74
N ARG A 171 -6.12 0.61 -11.86
CA ARG A 171 -5.07 -0.39 -12.09
C ARG A 171 -4.23 -0.06 -13.33
N LYS A 172 -4.87 0.20 -14.48
CA LYS A 172 -4.16 0.56 -15.72
C LYS A 172 -3.31 1.82 -15.60
N ASN A 173 -3.73 2.80 -14.79
CA ASN A 173 -2.93 3.99 -14.57
C ASN A 173 -1.65 3.68 -13.78
N LEU A 174 -1.72 2.80 -12.78
CA LEU A 174 -0.55 2.36 -12.02
C LEU A 174 0.38 1.47 -12.83
N GLU A 175 -0.15 0.56 -13.65
CA GLU A 175 0.65 -0.23 -14.60
C GLU A 175 1.45 0.67 -15.55
N ARG A 176 0.82 1.73 -16.08
CA ARG A 176 1.49 2.74 -16.92
C ARG A 176 2.56 3.51 -16.14
N LEU A 177 2.24 3.91 -14.92
CA LEU A 177 3.21 4.59 -14.06
C LEU A 177 4.43 3.71 -13.80
N ASN A 178 4.21 2.44 -13.47
CA ASN A 178 5.29 1.48 -13.24
C ASN A 178 6.19 1.34 -14.47
N THR A 179 5.61 1.21 -15.68
CA THR A 179 6.36 1.16 -16.94
C THR A 179 7.23 2.39 -17.14
N VAL A 180 6.69 3.59 -16.86
CA VAL A 180 7.43 4.85 -17.01
C VAL A 180 8.56 4.96 -15.99
N VAL A 181 8.30 4.65 -14.74
CA VAL A 181 9.32 4.75 -13.67
C VAL A 181 10.45 3.77 -13.93
N HIS A 182 10.14 2.54 -14.30
CA HIS A 182 11.14 1.55 -14.66
C HIS A 182 12.03 2.04 -15.85
N TYR A 183 11.40 2.59 -16.89
CA TYR A 183 12.15 3.16 -18.01
C TYR A 183 13.07 4.32 -17.57
N ILE A 184 12.57 5.24 -16.72
CA ILE A 184 13.37 6.34 -16.18
C ILE A 184 14.57 5.78 -15.40
N GLU A 185 14.38 4.80 -14.54
CA GLU A 185 15.44 4.23 -13.70
C GLU A 185 16.51 3.49 -14.51
N GLU A 186 16.14 2.89 -15.62
CA GLU A 186 17.10 2.24 -16.51
C GLU A 186 17.88 3.23 -17.40
N ASN A 187 17.29 4.40 -17.67
CA ASN A 187 17.82 5.35 -18.68
C ASN A 187 18.07 6.75 -18.11
N TYR A 188 18.05 6.97 -16.79
CA TYR A 188 18.14 8.32 -16.21
C TYR A 188 19.44 9.06 -16.54
N THR A 189 20.50 8.36 -16.95
CA THR A 189 21.76 8.97 -17.44
C THR A 189 21.62 9.59 -18.82
N ASP A 190 20.59 9.24 -19.56
CA ASP A 190 20.33 9.73 -20.91
C ASP A 190 19.38 10.93 -20.90
N SER A 191 19.28 11.63 -22.04
CA SER A 191 18.32 12.72 -22.19
C SER A 191 16.91 12.15 -22.39
N ILE A 192 16.08 12.19 -21.34
CA ILE A 192 14.68 11.73 -21.37
C ILE A 192 13.75 12.93 -21.52
N SER A 193 12.80 12.85 -22.46
CA SER A 193 11.75 13.86 -22.66
C SER A 193 10.38 13.35 -22.23
N ASN A 194 9.49 14.26 -21.82
CA ASN A 194 8.09 13.91 -21.50
C ASN A 194 7.36 13.29 -22.70
N ALA A 195 7.70 13.72 -23.91
CA ALA A 195 7.12 13.16 -25.14
C ALA A 195 7.46 11.66 -25.30
N GLN A 196 8.72 11.28 -25.08
CA GLN A 196 9.17 9.87 -25.10
C GLN A 196 8.44 9.04 -24.06
N LEU A 197 8.31 9.55 -22.82
CA LEU A 197 7.62 8.85 -21.73
C LEU A 197 6.11 8.69 -22.01
N ALA A 198 5.49 9.69 -22.60
CA ALA A 198 4.08 9.64 -23.02
C ALA A 198 3.84 8.61 -24.14
N GLU A 199 4.74 8.57 -25.14
CA GLU A 199 4.72 7.60 -26.23
C GLU A 199 4.84 6.16 -25.72
N LEU A 200 5.75 5.93 -24.75
CA LEU A 200 5.97 4.62 -24.12
C LEU A 200 4.67 3.99 -23.58
N ILE A 201 3.76 4.81 -23.07
CA ILE A 201 2.48 4.35 -22.47
C ILE A 201 1.27 4.69 -23.34
N HIS A 202 1.49 5.09 -24.60
CA HIS A 202 0.47 5.39 -25.60
C HIS A 202 -0.58 6.43 -25.15
N VAL A 203 -0.12 7.56 -24.62
CA VAL A 203 -0.97 8.70 -24.25
C VAL A 203 -0.40 10.02 -24.78
N SER A 204 -1.20 11.09 -24.76
CA SER A 204 -0.68 12.43 -25.03
C SER A 204 0.25 12.91 -23.91
N GLU A 205 1.16 13.81 -24.21
CA GLU A 205 2.09 14.38 -23.22
C GLU A 205 1.34 15.07 -22.06
N ASP A 206 0.25 15.80 -22.35
CA ASP A 206 -0.58 16.43 -21.34
C ASP A 206 -1.21 15.37 -20.39
N ARG A 207 -1.73 14.29 -20.98
CA ARG A 207 -2.30 13.18 -20.20
C ARG A 207 -1.27 12.47 -19.36
N PHE A 208 -0.06 12.26 -19.87
CA PHE A 208 1.07 11.71 -19.13
C PHE A 208 1.47 12.59 -17.96
N ASN A 209 1.68 13.90 -18.19
CA ASN A 209 2.04 14.86 -17.16
C ASN A 209 1.01 14.92 -16.03
N HIS A 210 -0.29 14.86 -16.38
CA HIS A 210 -1.37 14.81 -15.40
C HIS A 210 -1.30 13.52 -14.58
N LEU A 211 -1.22 12.36 -15.25
CA LEU A 211 -1.15 11.04 -14.61
C LEU A 211 0.03 10.96 -13.65
N PHE A 212 1.22 11.38 -14.09
CA PHE A 212 2.43 11.31 -13.29
C PHE A 212 2.35 12.22 -12.06
N ARG A 213 1.87 13.46 -12.23
CA ARG A 213 1.67 14.39 -11.10
C ARG A 213 0.60 13.90 -10.12
N GLU A 214 -0.51 13.38 -10.63
CA GLU A 214 -1.60 12.82 -9.82
C GLU A 214 -1.12 11.64 -8.97
N SER A 215 -0.17 10.84 -9.46
CA SER A 215 0.35 9.66 -8.77
C SER A 215 1.56 9.98 -7.89
N MET A 216 2.51 10.77 -8.39
CA MET A 216 3.82 10.99 -7.76
C MET A 216 3.93 12.31 -6.97
N GLY A 217 2.94 13.21 -7.09
CA GLY A 217 2.98 14.52 -6.44
C GLY A 217 3.96 15.51 -7.06
N MET A 218 4.69 15.13 -8.13
CA MET A 218 5.70 15.95 -8.77
C MET A 218 5.71 15.75 -10.28
N ALA A 219 6.37 16.68 -11.00
CA ALA A 219 6.53 16.53 -12.45
C ALA A 219 7.57 15.44 -12.79
N PRO A 220 7.44 14.76 -13.97
CA PRO A 220 8.40 13.73 -14.38
C PRO A 220 9.86 14.20 -14.37
N LEU A 221 10.14 15.40 -14.88
CA LEU A 221 11.49 15.97 -14.88
C LEU A 221 12.03 16.25 -13.47
N GLN A 222 11.17 16.62 -12.51
CA GLN A 222 11.58 16.75 -11.10
C GLN A 222 11.96 15.40 -10.50
N TYR A 223 11.21 14.35 -10.80
CA TYR A 223 11.53 12.99 -10.38
C TYR A 223 12.89 12.55 -10.94
N ILE A 224 13.14 12.75 -12.23
CA ILE A 224 14.42 12.46 -12.89
C ILE A 224 15.56 13.24 -12.21
N CYS A 225 15.38 14.54 -11.95
CA CYS A 225 16.39 15.35 -11.26
C CYS A 225 16.71 14.82 -9.85
N LEU A 226 15.71 14.33 -9.11
CA LEU A 226 15.92 13.75 -7.78
C LEU A 226 16.76 12.47 -7.85
N LEU A 227 16.61 11.63 -8.86
CA LEU A 227 17.46 10.46 -9.08
C LEU A 227 18.91 10.83 -9.31
N TYR A 228 19.19 11.91 -10.06
CA TYR A 228 20.56 12.42 -10.25
C TYR A 228 21.21 12.96 -8.97
N THR A 229 20.41 13.55 -8.08
CA THR A 229 20.92 14.26 -6.89
C THR A 229 20.89 13.39 -5.63
N SER A 230 20.19 12.25 -5.63
CA SER A 230 20.22 11.31 -4.53
C SER A 230 21.55 10.55 -4.55
N PRO A 231 22.36 10.58 -3.48
CA PRO A 231 23.53 9.74 -3.41
C PRO A 231 23.07 8.29 -3.52
N SER A 232 23.66 7.55 -4.44
CA SER A 232 23.49 6.10 -4.56
C SER A 232 23.76 5.46 -3.19
N PRO A 233 22.87 4.64 -2.64
CA PRO A 233 23.08 3.99 -1.35
C PRO A 233 24.30 3.05 -1.36
#